data_5d19f27d7196a75696065fed8d3b87e8
#
_entry.id   5d19f27d7196a75696065fed8d3b87e8
#
_cell.length_a   1.000
_cell.length_b   1.000
_cell.length_c   1.000
_cell.angle_alpha   90.00
_cell.angle_beta   90.00
_cell.angle_gamma   90.00
#
_symmetry.space_group_name_H-M   'P 1'
#
loop_
_entity.id
_entity.type
_entity.pdbx_description
1 polymer ?
#
loop_
_entity_poly.entity_id
_entity_poly.type
_entity_poly.pdbx_seq_one_letter_code
_entity_poly.pdbx_strand_id
1 'polypeptide(L)'
;MSRRNTISREFFATIAAVLVLGLSVMCAIQAALSAAYFIGERKSSLTDVLNGATALSERFADEGSIVTKPLQGEDVLERAHSGFELFNTASGALVFIADENGQILLHTGDDAFTGAGVPASYIDELNEGHDIFETGTLDGVYCAKYYTAGRRITVGGQDGYLFAASPMAALGSYMTDMLTMFGISAAVILILCSILCWVLAKRITGPIEDISEAARRLGSGDFTARAPVDGCVELADFATTFNNMAARLQTIDNSRGQFMGNIAHELRTPMTTIK
;
A
#
# COMPACT_ATOMS: atom_id res chain seq x y z
N MET A 1 -8.53 -4.87 -41.68
CA MET A 1 -8.12 -3.52 -41.27
C MET A 1 -7.47 -3.65 -39.91
N SER A 2 -6.14 -3.73 -39.83
CA SER A 2 -5.38 -3.73 -38.59
C SER A 2 -5.52 -2.34 -37.95
N ARG A 3 -6.12 -2.25 -36.75
CA ARG A 3 -6.10 -1.02 -35.95
C ARG A 3 -4.62 -0.73 -35.64
N ARG A 4 -4.01 0.17 -36.38
CA ARG A 4 -2.74 0.77 -35.99
C ARG A 4 -3.02 1.48 -34.64
N ASN A 5 -2.52 0.91 -33.58
CA ASN A 5 -2.51 1.60 -32.29
C ASN A 5 -1.72 2.89 -32.49
N THR A 6 -2.33 4.03 -32.24
CA THR A 6 -1.62 5.31 -32.25
C THR A 6 -0.52 5.25 -31.18
N ILE A 7 0.67 5.78 -31.48
CA ILE A 7 1.85 5.84 -30.59
C ILE A 7 1.44 6.37 -29.21
N SER A 8 0.54 7.36 -29.18
CA SER A 8 -0.06 7.93 -27.98
C SER A 8 -0.74 6.88 -27.08
N ARG A 9 -1.49 5.94 -27.67
CA ARG A 9 -2.21 4.91 -26.94
C ARG A 9 -1.28 3.86 -26.34
N GLU A 10 -0.26 3.44 -27.06
CA GLU A 10 0.73 2.47 -26.57
C GLU A 10 1.58 3.09 -25.45
N PHE A 11 2.00 4.33 -25.62
CA PHE A 11 2.75 5.07 -24.61
C PHE A 11 1.94 5.26 -23.34
N PHE A 12 0.67 5.68 -23.44
CA PHE A 12 -0.23 5.79 -22.30
C PHE A 12 -0.46 4.44 -21.60
N ALA A 13 -0.70 3.37 -22.37
CA ALA A 13 -0.92 2.04 -21.81
C ALA A 13 0.33 1.51 -21.05
N THR A 14 1.52 1.76 -21.60
CA THR A 14 2.78 1.35 -20.97
C THR A 14 3.01 2.08 -19.64
N ILE A 15 2.85 3.40 -19.62
CA ILE A 15 3.00 4.20 -18.40
C ILE A 15 1.96 3.80 -17.37
N ALA A 16 0.69 3.64 -17.76
CA ALA A 16 -0.37 3.20 -16.85
C ALA A 16 -0.07 1.81 -16.26
N ALA A 17 0.42 0.87 -17.07
CA ALA A 17 0.79 -0.46 -16.59
C ALA A 17 1.95 -0.41 -15.57
N VAL A 18 2.98 0.39 -15.82
CA VAL A 18 4.11 0.58 -14.89
C VAL A 18 3.65 1.22 -13.58
N LEU A 19 2.78 2.22 -13.65
CA LEU A 19 2.23 2.87 -12.46
C LEU A 19 1.38 1.90 -11.62
N VAL A 20 0.48 1.15 -12.25
CA VAL A 20 -0.36 0.16 -11.56
C VAL A 20 0.51 -0.93 -10.92
N LEU A 21 1.52 -1.42 -11.63
CA LEU A 21 2.46 -2.41 -11.09
C LEU A 21 3.23 -1.84 -9.89
N GLY A 22 3.77 -0.63 -10.00
CA GLY A 22 4.51 0.04 -8.93
C GLY A 22 3.64 0.25 -7.67
N LEU A 23 2.40 0.72 -7.85
CA LEU A 23 1.45 0.89 -6.75
C LEU A 23 1.06 -0.45 -6.11
N SER A 24 0.89 -1.51 -6.91
CA SER A 24 0.57 -2.85 -6.39
C SER A 24 1.70 -3.42 -5.54
N VAL A 25 2.94 -3.29 -5.99
CA VAL A 25 4.14 -3.71 -5.24
C VAL A 25 4.28 -2.90 -3.95
N MET A 26 4.10 -1.58 -4.03
CA MET A 26 4.14 -0.70 -2.85
C MET A 26 3.05 -1.06 -1.83
N CYS A 27 1.83 -1.37 -2.29
CA CYS A 27 0.74 -1.83 -1.43
C CYS A 27 1.09 -3.13 -0.70
N ALA A 28 1.66 -4.10 -1.41
CA ALA A 28 2.06 -5.38 -0.82
C ALA A 28 3.16 -5.20 0.24
N ILE A 29 4.17 -4.37 -0.03
CA ILE A 29 5.24 -4.05 0.92
C ILE A 29 4.66 -3.33 2.15
N GLN A 30 3.81 -2.33 1.94
CA GLN A 30 3.17 -1.58 3.02
C GLN A 30 2.34 -2.49 3.92
N ALA A 31 1.53 -3.40 3.35
CA ALA A 31 0.73 -4.35 4.11
C ALA A 31 1.61 -5.29 4.96
N ALA A 32 2.69 -5.81 4.38
CA ALA A 32 3.62 -6.69 5.10
C ALA A 32 4.33 -5.98 6.25
N LEU A 33 4.84 -4.75 6.01
CA LEU A 33 5.50 -3.95 7.05
C LEU A 33 4.53 -3.54 8.16
N SER A 34 3.29 -3.14 7.81
CA SER A 34 2.28 -2.77 8.79
C SER A 34 1.85 -3.95 9.66
N ALA A 35 1.71 -5.14 9.07
CA ALA A 35 1.40 -6.35 9.84
C ALA A 35 2.52 -6.69 10.83
N ALA A 36 3.78 -6.65 10.38
CA ALA A 36 4.94 -6.91 11.23
C ALA A 36 5.06 -5.89 12.37
N TYR A 37 4.86 -4.61 12.05
CA TYR A 37 4.86 -3.53 13.04
C TYR A 37 3.75 -3.72 14.08
N PHE A 38 2.52 -4.02 13.64
CA PHE A 38 1.38 -4.23 14.52
C PHE A 38 1.62 -5.37 15.51
N ILE A 39 2.17 -6.51 15.04
CA ILE A 39 2.48 -7.66 15.91
C ILE A 39 3.55 -7.27 16.93
N GLY A 40 4.59 -6.57 16.53
CA GLY A 40 5.65 -6.07 17.41
C GLY A 40 5.12 -5.11 18.48
N GLU A 41 4.28 -4.17 18.08
CA GLU A 41 3.63 -3.20 18.95
C GLU A 41 2.71 -3.90 19.97
N ARG A 42 1.93 -4.90 19.53
CA ARG A 42 1.07 -5.69 20.44
C ARG A 42 1.87 -6.49 21.45
N LYS A 43 2.98 -7.09 21.02
CA LYS A 43 3.89 -7.79 21.95
C LYS A 43 4.44 -6.84 23.00
N SER A 44 4.90 -5.66 22.63
CA SER A 44 5.39 -4.63 23.55
C SER A 44 4.29 -4.17 24.51
N SER A 45 3.11 -3.83 23.98
CA SER A 45 1.96 -3.38 24.77
C SER A 45 1.51 -4.44 25.79
N LEU A 46 1.44 -5.71 25.40
CA LEU A 46 1.09 -6.80 26.33
C LEU A 46 2.16 -7.00 27.40
N THR A 47 3.44 -6.84 27.06
CA THR A 47 4.54 -6.88 28.04
C THR A 47 4.41 -5.73 29.06
N ASP A 48 4.04 -4.53 28.61
CA ASP A 48 3.81 -3.39 29.50
C ASP A 48 2.61 -3.63 30.42
N VAL A 49 1.52 -4.22 29.90
CA VAL A 49 0.37 -4.63 30.70
C VAL A 49 0.78 -5.68 31.72
N LEU A 50 1.57 -6.70 31.35
CA LEU A 50 2.09 -7.71 32.29
C LEU A 50 2.94 -7.07 33.38
N ASN A 51 3.84 -6.15 33.06
CA ASN A 51 4.66 -5.45 34.04
C ASN A 51 3.80 -4.64 35.00
N GLY A 52 2.80 -3.92 34.50
CA GLY A 52 1.86 -3.16 35.32
C GLY A 52 1.00 -4.06 36.20
N ALA A 53 0.47 -5.14 35.66
CA ALA A 53 -0.35 -6.10 36.42
C ALA A 53 0.47 -6.89 37.43
N THR A 54 1.75 -7.22 37.15
CA THR A 54 2.68 -7.82 38.11
C THR A 54 2.89 -6.88 39.31
N ALA A 55 3.22 -5.61 39.05
CA ALA A 55 3.42 -4.61 40.12
C ALA A 55 2.14 -4.39 40.96
N LEU A 56 0.97 -4.47 40.33
CA LEU A 56 -0.30 -4.39 41.01
C LEU A 56 -0.55 -5.65 41.92
N SER A 57 -0.24 -6.83 41.38
CA SER A 57 -0.36 -8.11 42.11
C SER A 57 0.54 -8.15 43.34
N GLU A 58 1.76 -7.64 43.26
CA GLU A 58 2.69 -7.53 44.40
C GLU A 58 2.16 -6.60 45.48
N ARG A 59 1.50 -5.49 45.16
CA ARG A 59 0.86 -4.60 46.12
C ARG A 59 -0.30 -5.27 46.87
N PHE A 60 -1.08 -6.09 46.17
CA PHE A 60 -2.17 -6.84 46.82
C PHE A 60 -1.65 -8.04 47.65
N ALA A 61 -0.41 -8.50 47.44
CA ALA A 61 0.21 -9.54 48.22
C ALA A 61 0.38 -9.16 49.70
N ASP A 62 0.68 -7.89 49.94
CA ASP A 62 0.82 -7.35 51.33
C ASP A 62 -0.54 -7.29 52.06
N GLU A 63 -1.67 -7.29 51.33
CA GLU A 63 -3.02 -7.23 51.89
C GLU A 63 -3.73 -8.59 51.97
N GLY A 64 -3.20 -9.63 51.35
CA GLY A 64 -3.73 -10.99 51.30
C GLY A 64 -3.44 -11.67 49.95
N SER A 65 -3.17 -12.97 49.94
CA SER A 65 -2.80 -13.69 48.74
C SER A 65 -3.95 -13.82 47.75
N ILE A 66 -3.75 -13.34 46.52
CA ILE A 66 -4.70 -13.51 45.40
C ILE A 66 -4.52 -14.84 44.68
N VAL A 67 -3.45 -15.58 44.94
CA VAL A 67 -3.12 -16.86 44.29
C VAL A 67 -3.71 -18.05 45.01
N THR A 68 -4.02 -17.92 46.31
CA THR A 68 -4.75 -18.93 47.04
C THR A 68 -6.25 -18.62 47.07
N LYS A 69 -7.05 -19.68 46.97
CA LYS A 69 -8.50 -19.61 47.15
C LYS A 69 -8.81 -18.81 48.43
N PRO A 70 -9.52 -17.70 48.34
CA PRO A 70 -9.69 -16.79 49.50
C PRO A 70 -10.48 -17.48 50.60
N LEU A 71 -9.82 -17.74 51.71
CA LEU A 71 -10.50 -18.19 52.92
C LEU A 71 -11.08 -17.02 53.73
N GLN A 72 -10.62 -15.78 53.47
CA GLN A 72 -11.12 -14.55 54.11
C GLN A 72 -10.65 -13.31 53.31
N GLY A 73 -11.41 -12.86 52.31
CA GLY A 73 -11.03 -11.64 51.62
C GLY A 73 -11.74 -11.37 50.32
N GLU A 74 -13.08 -11.41 50.27
CA GLU A 74 -13.86 -10.95 49.11
C GLU A 74 -13.42 -9.55 48.67
N ASP A 75 -13.08 -8.65 49.59
CA ASP A 75 -12.61 -7.29 49.30
C ASP A 75 -11.27 -7.21 48.54
N VAL A 76 -10.34 -8.16 48.72
CA VAL A 76 -9.03 -8.14 48.03
C VAL A 76 -9.18 -8.60 46.58
N LEU A 77 -9.99 -9.64 46.39
CA LEU A 77 -10.25 -10.16 45.03
C LEU A 77 -11.03 -9.14 44.21
N GLU A 78 -12.02 -8.45 44.78
CA GLU A 78 -12.81 -7.41 44.13
C GLU A 78 -11.94 -6.20 43.78
N ARG A 79 -11.01 -5.78 44.66
CA ARG A 79 -10.05 -4.72 44.37
C ARG A 79 -9.04 -5.11 43.29
N ALA A 80 -8.53 -6.33 43.30
CA ALA A 80 -7.67 -6.86 42.26
C ALA A 80 -8.40 -6.91 40.92
N HIS A 81 -9.64 -7.38 40.88
CA HIS A 81 -10.48 -7.39 39.71
C HIS A 81 -10.68 -5.97 39.17
N SER A 82 -11.04 -5.01 40.00
CA SER A 82 -11.22 -3.61 39.63
C SER A 82 -9.91 -2.99 39.10
N GLY A 83 -8.75 -3.35 39.67
CA GLY A 83 -7.44 -2.93 39.19
C GLY A 83 -7.11 -3.50 37.81
N PHE A 84 -7.43 -4.76 37.54
CA PHE A 84 -7.22 -5.39 36.26
C PHE A 84 -8.21 -4.89 35.19
N GLU A 85 -9.45 -4.59 35.57
CA GLU A 85 -10.42 -3.93 34.67
C GLU A 85 -9.93 -2.56 34.15
N LEU A 86 -9.10 -1.88 34.94
CA LEU A 86 -8.48 -0.63 34.49
C LEU A 86 -7.54 -0.87 33.30
N PHE A 87 -6.77 -1.97 33.29
CA PHE A 87 -5.95 -2.35 32.10
C PHE A 87 -6.82 -2.74 30.93
N ASN A 88 -7.92 -3.47 31.12
CA ASN A 88 -8.86 -3.80 30.10
C ASN A 88 -9.45 -2.52 29.46
N THR A 89 -9.91 -1.59 30.28
CA THR A 89 -10.46 -0.31 29.80
C THR A 89 -9.43 0.57 29.08
N ALA A 90 -8.19 0.62 29.59
CA ALA A 90 -7.15 1.52 29.07
C ALA A 90 -6.47 0.98 27.81
N SER A 91 -6.21 -0.34 27.72
CA SER A 91 -5.45 -0.97 26.65
C SER A 91 -6.26 -1.94 25.79
N GLY A 92 -7.49 -2.27 26.18
CA GLY A 92 -8.29 -3.33 25.57
C GLY A 92 -7.70 -4.72 25.76
N ALA A 93 -6.77 -4.89 26.71
CA ALA A 93 -6.16 -6.17 27.03
C ALA A 93 -6.90 -6.85 28.17
N LEU A 94 -7.27 -8.10 27.99
CA LEU A 94 -7.74 -8.97 29.04
C LEU A 94 -6.57 -9.33 29.96
N VAL A 95 -6.80 -9.36 31.27
CA VAL A 95 -5.81 -9.82 32.24
C VAL A 95 -6.43 -10.92 33.07
N PHE A 96 -5.70 -12.01 33.28
CA PHE A 96 -6.15 -13.08 34.15
C PHE A 96 -4.99 -13.74 34.89
N ILE A 97 -5.31 -14.34 36.04
CA ILE A 97 -4.36 -15.08 36.85
C ILE A 97 -4.82 -16.54 36.93
N ALA A 98 -3.86 -17.45 36.80
CA ALA A 98 -4.07 -18.87 37.03
C ALA A 98 -3.19 -19.36 38.18
N ASP A 99 -3.65 -20.41 38.85
CA ASP A 99 -2.89 -21.14 39.88
C ASP A 99 -1.88 -22.11 39.27
N GLU A 100 -1.12 -22.81 40.12
CA GLU A 100 -0.12 -23.83 39.72
C GLU A 100 -0.71 -25.00 38.92
N ASN A 101 -2.03 -25.22 38.98
CA ASN A 101 -2.73 -26.27 38.22
C ASN A 101 -3.36 -25.72 36.94
N GLY A 102 -3.17 -24.44 36.61
CA GLY A 102 -3.77 -23.80 35.46
C GLY A 102 -5.23 -23.38 35.66
N GLN A 103 -5.78 -23.49 36.87
CA GLN A 103 -7.14 -23.02 37.11
C GLN A 103 -7.17 -21.49 37.15
N ILE A 104 -8.05 -20.88 36.39
CA ILE A 104 -8.21 -19.43 36.36
C ILE A 104 -8.89 -18.97 37.64
N LEU A 105 -8.20 -18.14 38.40
CA LEU A 105 -8.68 -17.63 39.70
C LEU A 105 -9.38 -16.28 39.55
N LEU A 106 -8.87 -15.45 38.65
CA LEU A 106 -9.37 -14.09 38.39
C LEU A 106 -9.19 -13.76 36.91
N HIS A 107 -10.18 -13.17 36.29
CA HIS A 107 -10.10 -12.71 34.93
C HIS A 107 -10.92 -11.45 34.70
N THR A 108 -10.57 -10.68 33.66
CA THR A 108 -11.37 -9.59 33.14
C THR A 108 -12.01 -10.03 31.83
N GLY A 109 -13.20 -9.52 31.48
CA GLY A 109 -13.88 -9.83 30.25
C GLY A 109 -14.49 -11.21 30.15
N ASP A 110 -15.55 -11.44 30.91
CA ASP A 110 -16.25 -12.75 31.13
C ASP A 110 -16.60 -13.47 29.82
N ASP A 111 -17.03 -12.75 28.78
CA ASP A 111 -17.46 -13.32 27.47
C ASP A 111 -16.30 -13.92 26.65
N ALA A 112 -15.05 -13.68 27.05
CA ALA A 112 -13.88 -14.13 26.29
C ALA A 112 -13.49 -15.58 26.59
N PHE A 113 -13.86 -16.10 27.74
CA PHE A 113 -13.38 -17.38 28.25
C PHE A 113 -14.39 -18.51 28.03
N THR A 114 -13.89 -19.72 27.77
CA THR A 114 -14.71 -20.95 27.66
C THR A 114 -15.00 -21.61 28.96
N GLY A 115 -14.30 -21.22 30.04
CA GLY A 115 -14.27 -21.89 31.31
C GLY A 115 -13.21 -23.00 31.46
N ALA A 116 -12.41 -23.22 30.39
CA ALA A 116 -11.26 -24.12 30.44
C ALA A 116 -10.09 -23.48 31.18
N GLY A 117 -9.31 -24.29 31.91
CA GLY A 117 -8.06 -23.84 32.53
C GLY A 117 -6.92 -23.73 31.51
N VAL A 118 -5.83 -23.09 31.93
CA VAL A 118 -4.59 -23.00 31.12
C VAL A 118 -3.97 -24.38 31.00
N PRO A 119 -3.64 -24.85 29.77
CA PRO A 119 -2.99 -26.14 29.57
C PRO A 119 -1.63 -26.26 30.26
N ALA A 120 -1.29 -27.45 30.74
CA ALA A 120 -0.05 -27.72 31.45
C ALA A 120 1.20 -27.41 30.64
N SER A 121 1.13 -27.55 29.31
CA SER A 121 2.24 -27.23 28.38
C SER A 121 2.73 -25.79 28.53
N TYR A 122 1.84 -24.82 28.68
CA TYR A 122 2.22 -23.42 28.87
C TYR A 122 2.73 -23.14 30.29
N ILE A 123 2.20 -23.87 31.28
CA ILE A 123 2.66 -23.77 32.64
C ILE A 123 4.09 -24.30 32.78
N ASP A 124 4.39 -25.42 32.13
CA ASP A 124 5.73 -26.02 32.14
C ASP A 124 6.75 -25.05 31.46
N GLU A 125 6.38 -24.41 30.34
CA GLU A 125 7.22 -23.42 29.66
C GLU A 125 7.47 -22.18 30.58
N LEU A 126 6.46 -21.69 31.29
CA LEU A 126 6.61 -20.59 32.21
C LEU A 126 7.46 -20.95 33.44
N ASN A 127 7.47 -22.23 33.84
CA ASN A 127 8.31 -22.72 34.94
C ASN A 127 9.81 -22.76 34.54
N GLU A 128 10.14 -22.84 33.25
CA GLU A 128 11.52 -22.72 32.77
C GLU A 128 12.07 -21.28 32.86
N GLY A 129 11.22 -20.32 33.28
CA GLY A 129 11.61 -18.95 33.57
C GLY A 129 11.54 -18.00 32.34
N HIS A 130 10.86 -18.39 31.26
CA HIS A 130 10.66 -17.58 30.07
C HIS A 130 9.24 -17.04 30.01
N ASP A 131 9.10 -15.77 29.64
CA ASP A 131 7.78 -15.21 29.28
C ASP A 131 7.34 -15.86 27.96
N ILE A 132 6.09 -16.31 27.89
CA ILE A 132 5.49 -16.84 26.66
C ILE A 132 4.80 -15.73 25.86
N PHE A 133 4.79 -15.90 24.55
CA PHE A 133 3.97 -15.09 23.65
C PHE A 133 3.34 -16.02 22.61
N GLU A 134 2.03 -16.27 22.77
CA GLU A 134 1.28 -17.21 21.95
C GLU A 134 0.20 -16.49 21.14
N THR A 135 -0.16 -17.08 20.02
CA THR A 135 -1.19 -16.54 19.12
C THR A 135 -2.22 -17.61 18.81
N GLY A 136 -3.41 -17.44 19.33
CA GLY A 136 -4.46 -18.44 19.12
C GLY A 136 -5.55 -18.38 20.18
N THR A 137 -6.15 -19.55 20.46
CA THR A 137 -7.17 -19.71 21.48
C THR A 137 -6.62 -20.17 22.84
N LEU A 138 -5.30 -20.22 22.98
CA LEU A 138 -4.58 -20.81 24.12
C LEU A 138 -5.13 -22.22 24.42
N ASP A 139 -5.14 -23.07 23.37
CA ASP A 139 -5.69 -24.43 23.37
C ASP A 139 -7.13 -24.55 23.93
N GLY A 140 -7.97 -23.56 23.64
CA GLY A 140 -9.38 -23.57 23.97
C GLY A 140 -9.75 -22.80 25.24
N VAL A 141 -8.85 -22.07 25.85
CA VAL A 141 -9.15 -21.15 26.96
C VAL A 141 -10.05 -20.01 26.48
N TYR A 142 -9.82 -19.50 25.26
CA TYR A 142 -10.63 -18.42 24.68
C TYR A 142 -11.64 -18.91 23.64
N CYS A 143 -12.77 -18.20 23.56
CA CYS A 143 -13.79 -18.40 22.52
C CYS A 143 -13.33 -17.91 21.15
N ALA A 144 -12.33 -17.01 21.06
CA ALA A 144 -11.77 -16.42 19.84
C ALA A 144 -10.24 -16.44 19.87
N LYS A 145 -9.60 -15.98 18.79
CA LYS A 145 -8.14 -15.88 18.73
C LYS A 145 -7.64 -14.61 19.37
N TYR A 146 -6.64 -14.75 20.23
CA TYR A 146 -5.96 -13.68 20.96
C TYR A 146 -4.45 -13.73 20.74
N TYR A 147 -3.78 -12.59 20.88
CA TYR A 147 -2.37 -12.51 21.21
C TYR A 147 -2.26 -12.57 22.71
N THR A 148 -1.56 -13.55 23.25
CA THR A 148 -1.44 -13.79 24.70
C THR A 148 0.02 -13.73 25.10
N ALA A 149 0.34 -12.93 26.10
CA ALA A 149 1.62 -12.95 26.78
C ALA A 149 1.40 -13.51 28.20
N GLY A 150 2.28 -14.36 28.66
CA GLY A 150 2.20 -14.98 29.97
C GLY A 150 3.51 -14.92 30.74
N ARG A 151 3.44 -14.80 32.05
CA ARG A 151 4.58 -14.74 32.95
C ARG A 151 4.29 -15.45 34.25
N ARG A 152 5.29 -16.15 34.79
CA ARG A 152 5.25 -16.63 36.18
C ARG A 152 5.41 -15.47 37.15
N ILE A 153 4.57 -15.41 38.17
CA ILE A 153 4.62 -14.45 39.27
C ILE A 153 4.66 -15.18 40.60
N THR A 154 5.27 -14.58 41.61
CA THR A 154 5.23 -15.09 43.00
C THR A 154 4.60 -14.02 43.87
N VAL A 155 3.41 -14.29 44.40
CA VAL A 155 2.62 -13.35 45.15
C VAL A 155 2.32 -13.92 46.53
N GLY A 156 2.76 -13.23 47.59
CA GLY A 156 2.58 -13.70 48.96
C GLY A 156 3.27 -15.04 49.27
N GLY A 157 4.36 -15.35 48.55
CA GLY A 157 5.12 -16.61 48.70
C GLY A 157 4.50 -17.80 47.99
N GLN A 158 3.51 -17.59 47.13
CA GLN A 158 2.89 -18.62 46.29
C GLN A 158 3.11 -18.28 44.81
N ASP A 159 3.38 -19.34 44.03
CA ASP A 159 3.55 -19.22 42.60
C ASP A 159 2.20 -19.18 41.90
N GLY A 160 2.12 -18.35 40.87
CA GLY A 160 0.97 -18.21 40.01
C GLY A 160 1.41 -17.75 38.63
N TYR A 161 0.47 -17.67 37.75
CA TYR A 161 0.73 -17.31 36.35
C TYR A 161 -0.19 -16.17 35.94
N LEU A 162 0.44 -15.08 35.50
CA LEU A 162 -0.25 -13.90 35.02
C LEU A 162 -0.22 -13.88 33.47
N PHE A 163 -1.39 -13.64 32.91
CA PHE A 163 -1.55 -13.56 31.47
C PHE A 163 -2.21 -12.23 31.09
N ALA A 164 -1.73 -11.68 29.96
CA ALA A 164 -2.37 -10.56 29.31
C ALA A 164 -2.70 -10.94 27.87
N ALA A 165 -3.92 -10.69 27.43
CA ALA A 165 -4.38 -11.11 26.10
C ALA A 165 -5.08 -9.96 25.37
N SER A 166 -4.83 -9.84 24.05
CA SER A 166 -5.46 -8.85 23.18
C SER A 166 -6.11 -9.54 21.98
N PRO A 167 -7.37 -9.18 21.62
CA PRO A 167 -8.09 -9.86 20.53
C PRO A 167 -7.42 -9.65 19.18
N MET A 168 -7.26 -10.75 18.41
CA MET A 168 -6.71 -10.69 17.04
C MET A 168 -7.62 -9.94 16.07
N ALA A 169 -8.90 -9.82 16.35
CA ALA A 169 -9.83 -9.06 15.51
C ALA A 169 -9.41 -7.60 15.32
N ALA A 170 -8.69 -7.02 16.28
CA ALA A 170 -8.13 -5.69 16.18
C ALA A 170 -7.11 -5.53 15.03
N LEU A 171 -6.38 -6.60 14.67
CA LEU A 171 -5.51 -6.58 13.48
C LEU A 171 -6.31 -6.44 12.19
N GLY A 172 -7.44 -7.14 12.09
CA GLY A 172 -8.29 -7.11 10.89
C GLY A 172 -8.85 -5.71 10.62
N SER A 173 -9.36 -5.02 11.62
CA SER A 173 -9.86 -3.65 11.49
C SER A 173 -8.72 -2.68 11.13
N TYR A 174 -7.59 -2.75 11.82
CA TYR A 174 -6.41 -1.94 11.53
C TYR A 174 -5.93 -2.13 10.07
N MET A 175 -5.82 -3.37 9.60
CA MET A 175 -5.44 -3.66 8.21
C MET A 175 -6.45 -3.09 7.22
N THR A 176 -7.74 -3.19 7.51
CA THR A 176 -8.80 -2.63 6.64
C THR A 176 -8.69 -1.11 6.55
N ASP A 177 -8.49 -0.42 7.66
CA ASP A 177 -8.34 1.03 7.68
C ASP A 177 -7.09 1.48 6.92
N MET A 178 -5.96 0.80 7.13
CA MET A 178 -4.72 1.06 6.39
C MET A 178 -4.87 0.83 4.88
N LEU A 179 -5.50 -0.28 4.47
CA LEU A 179 -5.75 -0.57 3.06
C LEU A 179 -6.71 0.45 2.42
N THR A 180 -7.70 0.91 3.18
CA THR A 180 -8.65 1.93 2.72
C THR A 180 -7.95 3.27 2.50
N MET A 181 -7.16 3.74 3.47
CA MET A 181 -6.38 4.97 3.33
C MET A 181 -5.38 4.88 2.17
N PHE A 182 -4.70 3.74 2.03
CA PHE A 182 -3.80 3.49 0.91
C PHE A 182 -4.55 3.48 -0.43
N GLY A 183 -5.71 2.82 -0.49
CA GLY A 183 -6.56 2.77 -1.68
C GLY A 183 -7.01 4.15 -2.15
N ILE A 184 -7.43 5.01 -1.23
CA ILE A 184 -7.82 6.38 -1.53
C ILE A 184 -6.62 7.18 -2.07
N SER A 185 -5.47 7.10 -1.41
CA SER A 185 -4.27 7.83 -1.87
C SER A 185 -3.76 7.32 -3.23
N ALA A 186 -3.79 6.02 -3.48
CA ALA A 186 -3.45 5.42 -4.76
C ALA A 186 -4.40 5.87 -5.87
N ALA A 187 -5.72 5.95 -5.60
CA ALA A 187 -6.70 6.44 -6.56
C ALA A 187 -6.44 7.91 -6.94
N VAL A 188 -6.13 8.77 -5.98
CA VAL A 188 -5.77 10.18 -6.24
C VAL A 188 -4.52 10.28 -7.11
N ILE A 189 -3.47 9.51 -6.79
CA ILE A 189 -2.22 9.50 -7.57
C ILE A 189 -2.47 9.02 -9.00
N LEU A 190 -3.26 7.96 -9.19
CA LEU A 190 -3.61 7.46 -10.52
C LEU A 190 -4.36 8.49 -11.37
N ILE A 191 -5.30 9.23 -10.77
CA ILE A 191 -6.02 10.31 -11.45
C ILE A 191 -5.04 11.41 -11.87
N LEU A 192 -4.19 11.89 -10.97
CA LEU A 192 -3.21 12.93 -11.26
C LEU A 192 -2.22 12.50 -12.35
N CYS A 193 -1.69 11.29 -12.26
CA CYS A 193 -0.79 10.73 -13.29
C CYS A 193 -1.51 10.58 -14.64
N SER A 194 -2.78 10.16 -14.66
CA SER A 194 -3.55 10.05 -15.89
C SER A 194 -3.74 11.41 -16.57
N ILE A 195 -4.05 12.46 -15.80
CA ILE A 195 -4.17 13.82 -16.32
C ILE A 195 -2.83 14.30 -16.88
N LEU A 196 -1.73 14.08 -16.13
CA LEU A 196 -0.39 14.47 -16.57
C LEU A 196 0.01 13.75 -17.85
N CYS A 197 -0.20 12.44 -17.94
CA CYS A 197 0.06 11.65 -19.15
C CYS A 197 -0.75 12.14 -20.34
N TRP A 198 -2.02 12.50 -20.13
CA TRP A 198 -2.86 13.05 -21.19
C TRP A 198 -2.34 14.39 -21.72
N VAL A 199 -1.90 15.30 -20.82
CA VAL A 199 -1.30 16.58 -21.19
C VAL A 199 -0.01 16.37 -21.97
N LEU A 200 0.89 15.49 -21.48
CA LEU A 200 2.15 15.16 -22.14
C LEU A 200 1.93 14.52 -23.50
N ALA A 201 0.97 13.59 -23.61
CA ALA A 201 0.63 12.97 -24.88
C ALA A 201 0.19 14.01 -25.92
N LYS A 202 -0.64 14.98 -25.54
CA LYS A 202 -1.03 16.07 -26.44
C LYS A 202 0.14 16.97 -26.84
N ARG A 203 1.05 17.26 -25.91
CA ARG A 203 2.19 18.18 -26.17
C ARG A 203 3.32 17.55 -26.98
N ILE A 204 3.46 16.22 -26.96
CA ILE A 204 4.57 15.53 -27.63
C ILE A 204 4.08 14.74 -28.84
N THR A 205 3.05 13.92 -28.67
CA THR A 205 2.61 12.99 -29.71
C THR A 205 1.85 13.72 -30.83
N GLY A 206 1.05 14.73 -30.49
CA GLY A 206 0.30 15.51 -31.48
C GLY A 206 1.22 16.14 -32.54
N PRO A 207 2.19 16.99 -32.15
CA PRO A 207 3.10 17.59 -33.13
C PRO A 207 3.91 16.58 -33.98
N ILE A 208 4.27 15.42 -33.41
CA ILE A 208 4.94 14.35 -34.16
C ILE A 208 4.01 13.77 -35.24
N GLU A 209 2.74 13.57 -34.94
CA GLU A 209 1.74 13.09 -35.91
C GLU A 209 1.55 14.13 -37.02
N ASP A 210 1.48 15.42 -36.69
CA ASP A 210 1.33 16.50 -37.63
C ASP A 210 2.56 16.61 -38.61
N ILE A 211 3.77 16.50 -38.05
CA ILE A 211 5.00 16.48 -38.89
C ILE A 211 5.02 15.24 -39.77
N SER A 212 4.62 14.07 -39.27
CA SER A 212 4.55 12.83 -40.02
C SER A 212 3.53 12.91 -41.17
N GLU A 213 2.38 13.56 -40.94
CA GLU A 213 1.38 13.78 -41.99
C GLU A 213 1.88 14.76 -43.06
N ALA A 214 2.51 15.88 -42.62
CA ALA A 214 3.12 16.83 -43.58
C ALA A 214 4.21 16.15 -44.41
N ALA A 215 5.05 15.29 -43.81
CA ALA A 215 6.07 14.51 -44.52
C ALA A 215 5.46 13.53 -45.51
N ARG A 216 4.36 12.90 -45.19
CA ARG A 216 3.63 11.98 -46.07
C ARG A 216 3.06 12.72 -47.29
N ARG A 217 2.47 13.89 -47.08
CA ARG A 217 1.99 14.77 -48.16
C ARG A 217 3.12 15.24 -49.05
N LEU A 218 4.24 15.66 -48.47
CA LEU A 218 5.44 16.05 -49.20
C LEU A 218 5.94 14.91 -50.10
N GLY A 219 6.01 13.68 -49.56
CA GLY A 219 6.41 12.48 -50.30
C GLY A 219 5.45 12.08 -51.43
N SER A 220 4.18 12.47 -51.37
CA SER A 220 3.20 12.28 -52.45
C SER A 220 3.21 13.38 -53.52
N GLY A 221 4.14 14.36 -53.41
CA GLY A 221 4.30 15.42 -54.39
C GLY A 221 3.60 16.74 -54.02
N ASP A 222 3.00 16.83 -52.81
CA ASP A 222 2.45 18.08 -52.31
C ASP A 222 3.56 18.89 -51.59
N PHE A 223 4.37 19.60 -52.39
CA PHE A 223 5.47 20.44 -51.89
C PHE A 223 4.99 21.70 -51.14
N THR A 224 3.68 21.94 -51.08
CA THR A 224 3.10 23.04 -50.30
C THR A 224 2.84 22.66 -48.87
N ALA A 225 2.89 21.35 -48.50
CA ALA A 225 2.66 20.86 -47.16
C ALA A 225 3.67 21.48 -46.19
N ARG A 226 3.17 21.89 -45.00
CA ARG A 226 3.97 22.43 -43.90
C ARG A 226 3.51 21.79 -42.59
N ALA A 227 4.45 21.55 -41.71
CA ALA A 227 4.18 21.13 -40.36
C ALA A 227 3.96 22.37 -39.47
N PRO A 228 2.99 22.33 -38.53
CA PRO A 228 2.85 23.37 -37.51
C PRO A 228 4.09 23.42 -36.61
N VAL A 229 4.53 24.64 -36.26
CA VAL A 229 5.70 24.84 -35.37
C VAL A 229 5.20 24.97 -33.93
N ASP A 230 4.82 23.82 -33.35
CA ASP A 230 4.24 23.70 -32.02
C ASP A 230 4.96 22.62 -31.19
N GLY A 231 4.74 22.64 -29.87
CA GLY A 231 5.28 21.65 -28.93
C GLY A 231 6.50 22.14 -28.14
N CYS A 232 7.39 21.21 -27.76
CA CYS A 232 8.66 21.57 -27.12
C CYS A 232 9.66 22.17 -28.11
N VAL A 233 10.72 22.80 -27.60
CA VAL A 233 11.72 23.50 -28.43
C VAL A 233 12.31 22.58 -29.51
N GLU A 234 12.60 21.33 -29.15
CA GLU A 234 13.18 20.34 -30.04
C GLU A 234 12.22 19.97 -31.20
N LEU A 235 10.92 19.87 -30.92
CA LEU A 235 9.90 19.60 -31.95
C LEU A 235 9.65 20.82 -32.82
N ALA A 236 9.65 22.00 -32.27
CA ALA A 236 9.54 23.25 -33.02
C ALA A 236 10.72 23.44 -33.99
N ASP A 237 11.95 23.16 -33.52
CA ASP A 237 13.15 23.15 -34.36
C ASP A 237 13.09 22.11 -35.45
N PHE A 238 12.61 20.91 -35.17
CA PHE A 238 12.42 19.85 -36.12
C PHE A 238 11.39 20.26 -37.21
N ALA A 239 10.23 20.79 -36.77
CA ALA A 239 9.20 21.29 -37.68
C ALA A 239 9.74 22.44 -38.58
N THR A 240 10.53 23.36 -38.02
CA THR A 240 11.15 24.45 -38.76
C THR A 240 12.13 23.92 -39.80
N THR A 241 12.99 22.98 -39.44
CA THR A 241 13.93 22.33 -40.33
C THR A 241 13.22 21.60 -41.46
N PHE A 242 12.14 20.86 -41.16
CA PHE A 242 11.30 20.20 -42.13
C PHE A 242 10.66 21.21 -43.09
N ASN A 243 10.09 22.30 -42.59
CA ASN A 243 9.47 23.33 -43.41
C ASN A 243 10.47 24.01 -44.36
N ASN A 244 11.71 24.24 -43.91
CA ASN A 244 12.80 24.78 -44.77
C ASN A 244 13.16 23.80 -45.85
N MET A 245 13.21 22.49 -45.58
CA MET A 245 13.44 21.47 -46.60
C MET A 245 12.29 21.44 -47.63
N ALA A 246 11.04 21.47 -47.18
CA ALA A 246 9.85 21.49 -48.02
C ALA A 246 9.83 22.72 -48.94
N ALA A 247 10.21 23.90 -48.41
CA ALA A 247 10.31 25.12 -49.22
C ALA A 247 11.36 25.03 -50.33
N ARG A 248 12.52 24.42 -50.04
CA ARG A 248 13.56 24.17 -51.06
C ARG A 248 13.08 23.24 -52.17
N LEU A 249 12.40 22.13 -51.82
CA LEU A 249 11.82 21.20 -52.76
C LEU A 249 10.76 21.86 -53.64
N GLN A 250 9.90 22.70 -53.05
CA GLN A 250 8.91 23.49 -53.80
C GLN A 250 9.56 24.41 -54.82
N THR A 251 10.66 25.08 -54.45
CA THR A 251 11.41 25.96 -55.37
C THR A 251 11.99 25.18 -56.54
N ILE A 252 12.56 23.99 -56.27
CA ILE A 252 13.12 23.12 -57.31
C ILE A 252 12.01 22.65 -58.27
N ASP A 253 10.87 22.23 -57.76
CA ASP A 253 9.74 21.76 -58.55
C ASP A 253 9.16 22.88 -59.44
N ASN A 254 8.98 24.08 -58.89
CA ASN A 254 8.55 25.25 -59.61
C ASN A 254 9.53 25.61 -60.71
N SER A 255 10.85 25.60 -60.46
CA SER A 255 11.89 25.86 -61.44
C SER A 255 11.89 24.83 -62.56
N ARG A 256 11.70 23.55 -62.26
CA ARG A 256 11.54 22.47 -63.22
C ARG A 256 10.31 22.67 -64.13
N GLY A 257 9.17 23.05 -63.50
CA GLY A 257 7.93 23.35 -64.19
C GLY A 257 8.10 24.51 -65.16
N GLN A 258 8.75 25.62 -64.75
CA GLN A 258 9.06 26.78 -65.63
C GLN A 258 10.00 26.39 -66.76
N PHE A 259 11.08 25.61 -66.45
CA PHE A 259 12.01 25.15 -67.46
C PHE A 259 11.33 24.32 -68.54
N MET A 260 10.49 23.35 -68.17
CA MET A 260 9.74 22.54 -69.13
C MET A 260 8.73 23.36 -69.94
N GLY A 261 8.08 24.36 -69.34
CA GLY A 261 7.17 25.29 -69.98
C GLY A 261 7.90 26.13 -71.04
N ASN A 262 9.09 26.67 -70.71
CA ASN A 262 9.92 27.46 -71.61
C ASN A 262 10.41 26.62 -72.79
N ILE A 263 10.91 25.38 -72.55
CA ILE A 263 11.30 24.46 -73.64
C ILE A 263 10.12 24.12 -74.51
N ALA A 264 8.95 23.85 -74.01
CA ALA A 264 7.76 23.55 -74.81
C ALA A 264 7.35 24.74 -75.63
N HIS A 265 7.53 25.96 -75.16
CA HIS A 265 7.25 27.18 -75.87
C HIS A 265 8.31 27.42 -77.05
N GLU A 266 9.60 27.28 -76.71
CA GLU A 266 10.71 27.40 -77.64
C GLU A 266 10.67 26.35 -78.77
N LEU A 267 10.20 25.12 -78.45
CA LEU A 267 10.03 24.06 -79.46
C LEU A 267 8.77 24.23 -80.32
N ARG A 268 7.72 24.87 -79.81
CA ARG A 268 6.48 25.11 -80.58
C ARG A 268 6.68 26.11 -81.71
N THR A 269 7.54 27.12 -81.53
CA THR A 269 7.78 28.19 -82.51
C THR A 269 8.40 27.65 -83.79
N PRO A 270 9.51 26.87 -83.80
CA PRO A 270 10.05 26.33 -85.04
C PRO A 270 9.17 25.24 -85.68
N MET A 271 8.40 24.49 -84.94
CA MET A 271 7.49 23.46 -85.45
C MET A 271 6.29 24.06 -86.21
N THR A 272 5.86 25.29 -85.92
CA THR A 272 4.80 26.00 -86.63
C THR A 272 5.29 26.63 -87.90
N THR A 273 6.64 26.79 -88.13
CA THR A 273 7.23 27.40 -89.32
C THR A 273 7.59 26.36 -90.37
N ILE A 274 7.56 25.06 -90.05
CA ILE A 274 7.74 23.95 -91.01
C ILE A 274 6.34 23.44 -91.44
N LYS A 275 5.72 24.13 -92.40
CA LYS A 275 4.54 23.71 -93.15
C LYS A 275 4.76 23.94 -94.62
#